data_1ed5149715ad273f689e4622c15fa7e9
#
_entry.id   1ed5149715ad273f689e4622c15fa7e9
#
_cell.length_a   1.000
_cell.length_b   1.000
_cell.length_c   1.000
_cell.angle_alpha   90.00
_cell.angle_beta   90.00
_cell.angle_gamma   90.00
#
_symmetry.space_group_name_H-M   'P 1'
#
loop_
_entity.id
_entity.type
_entity.pdbx_description
1 polymer ?
#
loop_
_entity_poly.entity_id
_entity_poly.type
_entity_poly.pdbx_seq_one_letter_code
_entity_poly.pdbx_strand_id
1 'polypeptide(L)'
;MEYKFKEDIKLKVVKGYIDDTYSEHYANGKYQATDLIVDAGHGEGFCMGNVIKYAMRYGKKEGRNQLDLLKLIHYAIIAYYIGDKEGHYDNG
;
A
#
# COMPACT_ATOMS: atom_id res chain seq x y z
N MET A 1 13.08 1.30 22.62
CA MET A 1 14.06 1.00 21.56
C MET A 1 14.26 2.19 20.66
N GLU A 2 15.50 2.45 20.29
CA GLU A 2 15.81 3.55 19.38
C GLU A 2 16.00 2.99 17.96
N TYR A 3 15.13 3.40 17.05
CA TYR A 3 15.14 2.89 15.69
C TYR A 3 16.09 3.71 14.83
N LYS A 4 17.01 3.03 14.17
CA LYS A 4 18.10 3.66 13.43
C LYS A 4 17.60 4.55 12.28
N PHE A 5 16.52 4.15 11.62
CA PHE A 5 15.95 4.90 10.49
C PHE A 5 14.60 5.51 10.83
N LYS A 6 14.31 5.66 12.11
CA LYS A 6 13.08 6.24 12.62
C LYS A 6 11.83 5.51 12.12
N GLU A 7 11.93 4.18 12.03
CA GLU A 7 10.85 3.34 11.51
C GLU A 7 9.55 3.53 12.28
N ASP A 8 9.63 3.69 13.59
CA ASP A 8 8.45 3.91 14.42
C ASP A 8 7.72 5.19 14.05
N ILE A 9 8.48 6.26 13.78
CA ILE A 9 7.89 7.54 13.38
C ILE A 9 7.32 7.43 11.96
N LYS A 10 8.07 6.80 11.05
CA LYS A 10 7.62 6.63 9.68
C LYS A 10 6.36 5.78 9.58
N LEU A 11 6.23 4.77 10.44
CA LEU A 11 5.01 3.94 10.47
C LEU A 11 3.80 4.76 10.87
N LYS A 12 3.95 5.72 11.77
CA LYS A 12 2.85 6.62 12.14
C LYS A 12 2.42 7.48 10.97
N VAL A 13 3.38 7.96 10.17
CA VAL A 13 3.07 8.74 8.96
C VAL A 13 2.31 7.88 7.97
N VAL A 14 2.74 6.64 7.76
CA VAL A 14 2.06 5.70 6.86
C VAL A 14 0.63 5.46 7.33
N LYS A 15 0.43 5.24 8.63
CA LYS A 15 -0.91 5.02 9.17
C LYS A 15 -1.81 6.24 8.93
N GLY A 16 -1.30 7.44 9.17
CA GLY A 16 -2.06 8.66 8.93
C GLY A 16 -2.46 8.81 7.46
N TYR A 17 -1.53 8.49 6.55
CA TYR A 17 -1.82 8.52 5.12
C TYR A 17 -2.94 7.52 4.78
N ILE A 18 -2.87 6.31 5.31
CA ILE A 18 -3.89 5.28 5.05
C ILE A 18 -5.24 5.74 5.60
N ASP A 19 -5.27 6.29 6.82
CA ASP A 19 -6.51 6.80 7.39
C ASP A 19 -7.15 7.85 6.48
N ASP A 20 -6.34 8.74 5.92
CA ASP A 20 -6.82 9.77 5.00
C ASP A 20 -7.38 9.16 3.71
N THR A 21 -6.77 8.09 3.19
CA THR A 21 -7.29 7.44 1.98
C THR A 21 -8.65 6.83 2.22
N TYR A 22 -8.89 6.28 3.42
CA TYR A 22 -10.19 5.69 3.73
C TYR A 22 -11.29 6.76 3.72
N SER A 23 -11.01 7.93 4.29
CA SER A 23 -12.02 8.98 4.32
C SER A 23 -12.26 9.60 2.94
N GLU A 24 -11.22 9.75 2.12
CA GLU A 24 -11.34 10.38 0.80
C GLU A 24 -11.78 9.39 -0.28
N HIS A 25 -11.06 8.28 -0.41
CA HIS A 25 -11.25 7.36 -1.53
C HIS A 25 -12.50 6.51 -1.35
N TYR A 26 -12.81 6.12 -0.13
CA TYR A 26 -14.00 5.33 0.13
C TYR A 26 -15.25 6.13 -0.19
N ALA A 27 -15.27 7.39 0.23
CA ALA A 27 -16.39 8.28 -0.05
C ALA A 27 -16.58 8.53 -1.54
N ASN A 28 -15.50 8.47 -2.32
CA ASN A 28 -15.53 8.71 -3.76
C ASN A 28 -15.63 7.42 -4.59
N GLY A 29 -15.78 6.28 -3.96
CA GLY A 29 -15.93 5.00 -4.64
C GLY A 29 -14.63 4.35 -5.12
N LYS A 30 -13.49 5.01 -4.99
CA LYS A 30 -12.21 4.47 -5.48
C LYS A 30 -11.79 3.21 -4.72
N TYR A 31 -12.05 3.19 -3.42
CA TYR A 31 -11.69 2.05 -2.60
C TYR A 31 -12.51 0.82 -2.97
N GLN A 32 -13.76 1.05 -3.41
CA GLN A 32 -14.61 -0.05 -3.86
C GLN A 32 -14.05 -0.77 -5.08
N ALA A 33 -13.38 -0.04 -5.98
CA ALA A 33 -12.74 -0.68 -7.13
C ALA A 33 -11.65 -1.66 -6.68
N THR A 34 -10.84 -1.28 -5.70
CA THR A 34 -9.82 -2.18 -5.16
C THR A 34 -10.47 -3.41 -4.52
N ASP A 35 -11.55 -3.22 -3.77
CA ASP A 35 -12.28 -4.34 -3.17
C ASP A 35 -12.76 -5.33 -4.22
N LEU A 36 -13.32 -4.84 -5.31
CA LEU A 36 -13.82 -5.68 -6.40
C LEU A 36 -12.69 -6.44 -7.08
N ILE A 37 -11.55 -5.80 -7.27
CA ILE A 37 -10.38 -6.44 -7.88
C ILE A 37 -9.88 -7.58 -6.99
N VAL A 38 -9.82 -7.34 -5.69
CA VAL A 38 -9.42 -8.37 -4.72
C VAL A 38 -10.40 -9.51 -4.72
N ASP A 39 -11.70 -9.21 -4.67
CA ASP A 39 -12.74 -10.25 -4.65
C ASP A 39 -12.74 -11.09 -5.92
N ALA A 40 -12.36 -10.50 -7.05
CA ALA A 40 -12.28 -11.20 -8.33
C ALA A 40 -11.03 -12.09 -8.44
N GLY A 41 -10.15 -12.08 -7.44
CA GLY A 41 -8.95 -12.92 -7.46
C GLY A 41 -7.74 -12.29 -8.11
N HIS A 42 -7.79 -11.00 -8.43
CA HIS A 42 -6.69 -10.31 -9.10
C HIS A 42 -5.93 -9.35 -8.19
N GLY A 43 -6.18 -9.44 -6.86
CA GLY A 43 -5.63 -8.46 -5.92
C GLY A 43 -4.13 -8.48 -5.81
N GLU A 44 -3.50 -9.66 -5.74
CA GLU A 44 -2.06 -9.75 -5.57
C GLU A 44 -1.32 -9.12 -6.75
N GLY A 45 -1.69 -9.51 -7.97
CA GLY A 45 -1.07 -8.94 -9.17
C GLY A 45 -1.29 -7.44 -9.30
N PHE A 46 -2.49 -7.00 -8.98
CA PHE A 46 -2.83 -5.57 -8.99
C PHE A 46 -1.95 -4.80 -8.00
N CYS A 47 -1.82 -5.30 -6.77
CA CYS A 47 -1.02 -4.63 -5.74
C CYS A 47 0.46 -4.62 -6.10
N MET A 48 0.99 -5.77 -6.54
CA MET A 48 2.42 -5.85 -6.89
C MET A 48 2.74 -4.98 -8.10
N GLY A 49 1.83 -4.91 -9.07
CA GLY A 49 1.99 -4.00 -10.21
C GLY A 49 2.07 -2.55 -9.77
N ASN A 50 1.24 -2.16 -8.80
CA ASN A 50 1.28 -0.80 -8.27
C ASN A 50 2.54 -0.54 -7.46
N VAL A 51 3.03 -1.52 -6.69
CA VAL A 51 4.31 -1.38 -5.99
C VAL A 51 5.42 -1.07 -6.99
N ILE A 52 5.49 -1.83 -8.07
CA ILE A 52 6.50 -1.62 -9.11
C ILE A 52 6.34 -0.24 -9.75
N LYS A 53 5.11 0.12 -10.09
CA LYS A 53 4.82 1.42 -10.74
C LYS A 53 5.34 2.58 -9.89
N TYR A 54 5.03 2.59 -8.62
CA TYR A 54 5.43 3.71 -7.76
C TYR A 54 6.91 3.68 -7.43
N ALA A 55 7.52 2.49 -7.34
CA ALA A 55 8.96 2.39 -7.17
C ALA A 55 9.70 2.99 -8.37
N MET A 56 9.23 2.71 -9.59
CA MET A 56 9.84 3.24 -10.80
C MET A 56 9.58 4.74 -10.97
N ARG A 57 8.46 5.21 -10.46
CA ARG A 57 8.07 6.62 -10.59
C ARG A 57 8.86 7.52 -9.67
N TYR A 58 9.24 7.03 -8.49
CA TYR A 58 9.92 7.81 -7.48
C TYR A 58 11.24 8.36 -8.03
N GLY A 59 11.41 9.67 -7.93
CA GLY A 59 12.59 10.36 -8.41
C GLY A 59 12.59 10.72 -9.89
N LYS A 60 11.56 10.32 -10.64
CA LYS A 60 11.47 10.57 -12.08
C LYS A 60 10.35 11.53 -12.42
N LYS A 61 9.13 11.15 -12.14
CA LYS A 61 7.98 12.01 -12.40
C LYS A 61 7.69 12.81 -11.14
N GLU A 62 7.70 14.12 -11.23
CA GLU A 62 7.52 15.03 -10.10
C GLU A 62 8.58 14.85 -9.02
N GLY A 63 9.79 14.41 -9.39
CA GLY A 63 10.91 14.27 -8.48
C GLY A 63 10.72 13.18 -7.43
N ARG A 64 11.33 13.37 -6.27
CA ARG A 64 11.26 12.44 -5.14
C ARG A 64 10.01 12.73 -4.33
N ASN A 65 8.87 12.34 -4.86
CA ASN A 65 7.59 12.61 -4.26
C ASN A 65 7.30 11.60 -3.14
N GLN A 66 7.09 12.10 -1.93
CA GLN A 66 6.80 11.26 -0.77
C GLN A 66 5.58 10.36 -1.01
N LEU A 67 4.57 10.87 -1.75
CA LEU A 67 3.38 10.08 -2.03
C LEU A 67 3.68 8.80 -2.78
N ASP A 68 4.69 8.77 -3.64
CA ASP A 68 5.05 7.55 -4.35
C ASP A 68 5.47 6.45 -3.36
N LEU A 69 6.23 6.81 -2.33
CA LEU A 69 6.63 5.85 -1.30
C LEU A 69 5.45 5.43 -0.43
N LEU A 70 4.58 6.37 -0.06
CA LEU A 70 3.42 6.06 0.76
C LEU A 70 2.45 5.14 0.02
N LYS A 71 2.23 5.38 -1.27
CA LYS A 71 1.38 4.51 -2.08
C LYS A 71 1.98 3.13 -2.24
N LEU A 72 3.28 3.06 -2.49
CA LEU A 72 3.99 1.80 -2.61
C LEU A 72 3.80 0.97 -1.32
N ILE A 73 4.02 1.59 -0.17
CA ILE A 73 3.89 0.91 1.12
C ILE A 73 2.44 0.45 1.33
N HIS A 74 1.47 1.28 1.00
CA HIS A 74 0.06 0.92 1.17
C HIS A 74 -0.31 -0.30 0.32
N TYR A 75 0.11 -0.33 -0.95
CA TYR A 75 -0.16 -1.49 -1.79
C TYR A 75 0.58 -2.73 -1.30
N ALA A 76 1.78 -2.58 -0.75
CA ALA A 76 2.51 -3.72 -0.18
C ALA A 76 1.77 -4.29 1.04
N ILE A 77 1.18 -3.43 1.87
CA ILE A 77 0.39 -3.88 3.01
C ILE A 77 -0.83 -4.66 2.54
N ILE A 78 -1.52 -4.17 1.50
CA ILE A 78 -2.69 -4.87 0.97
C ILE A 78 -2.28 -6.23 0.41
N ALA A 79 -1.16 -6.31 -0.31
CA ALA A 79 -0.65 -7.58 -0.82
C ALA A 79 -0.34 -8.54 0.32
N TYR A 80 0.23 -8.05 1.41
CA TYR A 80 0.51 -8.84 2.60
C TYR A 80 -0.78 -9.42 3.18
N TYR A 81 -1.81 -8.58 3.32
CA TYR A 81 -3.12 -9.03 3.81
C TYR A 81 -3.70 -10.13 2.92
N ILE A 82 -3.61 -9.96 1.62
CA ILE A 82 -4.12 -10.97 0.67
C ILE A 82 -3.37 -12.28 0.84
N GLY A 83 -2.04 -12.22 0.99
CA GLY A 83 -1.23 -13.41 1.21
C GLY A 83 -1.61 -14.16 2.49
N ASP A 84 -1.87 -13.41 3.56
CA ASP A 84 -2.36 -14.00 4.81
C ASP A 84 -3.68 -14.72 4.59
N LYS A 85 -4.62 -14.05 3.93
CA LYS A 85 -5.96 -14.58 3.70
C LYS A 85 -5.92 -15.85 2.86
N GLU A 86 -4.98 -15.93 1.92
CA GLU A 86 -4.84 -17.10 1.05
C GLU A 86 -3.92 -18.16 1.62
N GLY A 87 -3.41 -17.97 2.83
CA GLY A 87 -2.61 -18.97 3.52
C GLY A 87 -1.16 -19.08 3.05
N HIS A 88 -0.64 -18.05 2.37
CA HIS A 88 0.73 -18.11 1.83
C HIS A 88 1.80 -18.11 2.91
N TYR A 89 1.48 -17.60 4.11
CA TYR A 89 2.45 -17.46 5.20
C TYR A 89 2.07 -18.28 6.43
N ASP A 90 1.28 -19.31 6.24
CA ASP A 90 0.67 -20.02 7.36
C ASP A 90 1.65 -20.87 8.15
N ASN A 91 2.86 -21.09 7.66
CA ASN A 91 3.88 -21.80 8.39
C ASN A 91 4.85 -20.87 9.12
N GLY A 92 4.55 -19.60 9.09
CA GLY A 92 5.36 -18.58 9.74
C GLY A 92 5.16 -18.47 11.22
#